data_6bb5e76c4533cbc5d2b256e6a1f3a06f
#
_entry.id   6bb5e76c4533cbc5d2b256e6a1f3a06f
#
_cell.length_a   1.000
_cell.length_b   1.000
_cell.length_c   1.000
_cell.angle_alpha   90.00
_cell.angle_beta   90.00
_cell.angle_gamma   90.00
#
_symmetry.space_group_name_H-M   'P 1'
#
loop_
_entity.id
_entity.type
_entity.pdbx_description
1 polymer ?
#
loop_
_entity_poly.entity_id
_entity_poly.type
_entity_poly.pdbx_seq_one_letter_code
_entity_poly.pdbx_strand_id
1 'polypeptide(L)'
;MFVFSHIMLPHHPYIFQSDGTLISDTEYFELQNETAYLSQLQFTNSKVLDVVKKLLAKDTQPIIVVQSDHGFRFNHDEITSDDYASMERSFSNFSAYYFPDITLTNNEQPLTLVNSFRILFNNNFGTDYELLENKIFISKNLFESENIAHILIP
;
A
#
# COMPACT_ATOMS: atom_id res chain seq x y z
N MET A 1 17.18 15.63 3.99
CA MET A 1 17.29 14.30 4.69
C MET A 1 16.24 13.39 4.11
N PHE A 2 16.56 12.14 3.77
CA PHE A 2 15.63 11.08 3.36
C PHE A 2 15.42 10.11 4.51
N VAL A 3 14.17 9.73 4.78
CA VAL A 3 13.80 8.74 5.79
C VAL A 3 12.93 7.69 5.11
N PHE A 4 13.31 6.43 5.23
CA PHE A 4 12.51 5.29 4.83
C PHE A 4 12.10 4.49 6.06
N SER A 5 10.82 4.15 6.15
CA SER A 5 10.27 3.34 7.24
C SER A 5 9.43 2.21 6.67
N HIS A 6 9.82 0.98 6.94
CA HIS A 6 9.05 -0.20 6.59
C HIS A 6 8.28 -0.66 7.82
N ILE A 7 6.95 -0.60 7.74
CA ILE A 7 6.04 -0.97 8.83
C ILE A 7 5.30 -2.23 8.38
N MET A 8 5.51 -3.33 9.10
CA MET A 8 4.88 -4.62 8.77
C MET A 8 3.36 -4.65 9.03
N LEU A 9 2.84 -3.71 9.82
CA LEU A 9 1.39 -3.60 10.04
C LEU A 9 0.69 -3.05 8.79
N PRO A 10 -0.50 -3.54 8.46
CA PRO A 10 -1.35 -4.51 9.17
C PRO A 10 -1.15 -5.98 8.74
N HIS A 11 0.02 -6.37 8.28
CA HIS A 11 0.32 -7.75 7.86
C HIS A 11 0.00 -8.77 8.97
N HIS A 12 -0.41 -9.97 8.58
CA HIS A 12 -0.54 -11.13 9.46
C HIS A 12 0.81 -11.44 10.17
N PRO A 13 0.84 -11.86 11.44
CA PRO A 13 -0.31 -12.18 12.32
C PRO A 13 -1.02 -10.93 12.88
N TYR A 14 -2.33 -11.04 13.05
CA TYR A 14 -3.13 -9.96 13.62
C TYR A 14 -3.08 -10.04 15.14
N ILE A 15 -2.31 -9.16 15.76
CA ILE A 15 -2.00 -9.16 17.20
C ILE A 15 -2.49 -7.93 17.94
N PHE A 16 -3.00 -6.92 17.23
CA PHE A 16 -3.50 -5.70 17.82
C PHE A 16 -5.01 -5.54 17.65
N GLN A 17 -5.67 -5.16 18.73
CA GLN A 17 -7.01 -4.59 18.71
C GLN A 17 -6.97 -3.18 18.10
N SER A 18 -8.14 -2.61 17.76
CA SER A 18 -8.25 -1.28 17.13
C SER A 18 -7.74 -0.14 18.03
N ASP A 19 -7.74 -0.34 19.36
CA ASP A 19 -7.20 0.60 20.35
C ASP A 19 -5.70 0.40 20.62
N GLY A 20 -5.10 -0.65 20.06
CA GLY A 20 -3.70 -1.00 20.21
C GLY A 20 -3.40 -1.98 21.35
N THR A 21 -4.42 -2.48 22.04
CA THR A 21 -4.23 -3.57 22.98
C THR A 21 -3.84 -4.86 22.24
N LEU A 22 -2.97 -5.67 22.87
CA LEU A 22 -2.64 -6.96 22.31
C LEU A 22 -3.80 -7.95 22.53
N ILE A 23 -4.08 -8.74 21.53
CA ILE A 23 -4.98 -9.89 21.69
C ILE A 23 -4.28 -10.94 22.58
N SER A 24 -5.09 -11.68 23.35
CA SER A 24 -4.55 -12.73 24.23
C SER A 24 -4.07 -13.95 23.43
N ASP A 25 -3.18 -14.75 24.01
CA ASP A 25 -2.69 -15.98 23.40
C ASP A 25 -3.82 -16.96 23.03
N THR A 26 -4.90 -16.98 23.80
CA THR A 26 -6.05 -17.83 23.56
C THR A 26 -6.88 -17.34 22.36
N GLU A 27 -6.97 -16.03 22.15
CA GLU A 27 -7.68 -15.42 21.02
C GLU A 27 -6.85 -15.45 19.74
N TYR A 28 -5.52 -15.51 19.85
CA TYR A 28 -4.62 -15.45 18.70
C TYR A 28 -4.93 -16.48 17.62
N PHE A 29 -5.22 -17.72 18.00
CA PHE A 29 -5.49 -18.80 17.05
C PHE A 29 -6.91 -18.72 16.44
N GLU A 30 -7.84 -18.08 17.11
CA GLU A 30 -9.24 -17.96 16.68
C GLU A 30 -9.51 -16.72 15.83
N LEU A 31 -8.74 -15.65 16.04
CA LEU A 31 -9.00 -14.34 15.46
C LEU A 31 -8.17 -14.00 14.20
N GLN A 32 -7.56 -15.00 13.54
CA GLN A 32 -6.85 -14.73 12.28
C GLN A 32 -7.82 -14.65 11.09
N ASN A 33 -8.73 -13.68 11.13
CA ASN A 33 -9.83 -13.49 10.21
C ASN A 33 -9.94 -12.01 9.78
N GLU A 34 -10.90 -11.71 8.91
CA GLU A 34 -11.13 -10.36 8.37
C GLU A 34 -11.42 -9.33 9.48
N THR A 35 -12.15 -9.70 10.52
CA THR A 35 -12.43 -8.78 11.64
C THR A 35 -11.16 -8.39 12.38
N ALA A 36 -10.27 -9.35 12.63
CA ALA A 36 -8.98 -9.09 13.25
C ALA A 36 -8.05 -8.24 12.35
N TYR A 37 -8.06 -8.51 11.04
CA TYR A 37 -7.39 -7.64 10.07
C TYR A 37 -7.88 -6.20 10.14
N LEU A 38 -9.20 -5.99 10.09
CA LEU A 38 -9.79 -4.65 10.15
C LEU A 38 -9.48 -3.94 11.47
N SER A 39 -9.45 -4.66 12.58
CA SER A 39 -9.08 -4.14 13.88
C SER A 39 -7.62 -3.66 13.89
N GLN A 40 -6.69 -4.48 13.42
CA GLN A 40 -5.28 -4.11 13.30
C GLN A 40 -5.05 -3.00 12.27
N LEU A 41 -5.81 -2.96 11.18
CA LEU A 41 -5.76 -1.88 10.19
C LEU A 41 -6.20 -0.54 10.80
N GLN A 42 -7.27 -0.52 11.61
CA GLN A 42 -7.71 0.69 12.30
C GLN A 42 -6.63 1.23 13.25
N PHE A 43 -5.99 0.36 14.01
CA PHE A 43 -4.85 0.72 14.84
C PHE A 43 -3.70 1.28 14.01
N THR A 44 -3.31 0.59 12.95
CA THR A 44 -2.25 1.03 12.03
C THR A 44 -2.53 2.41 11.47
N ASN A 45 -3.76 2.63 10.96
CA ASN A 45 -4.18 3.91 10.42
C ASN A 45 -4.08 5.03 11.46
N SER A 46 -4.45 4.76 12.72
CA SER A 46 -4.33 5.74 13.80
C SER A 46 -2.88 6.18 14.02
N LYS A 47 -1.93 5.23 13.99
CA LYS A 47 -0.49 5.51 14.18
C LYS A 47 0.12 6.23 12.99
N VAL A 48 -0.23 5.85 11.77
CA VAL A 48 0.21 6.55 10.56
C VAL A 48 -0.29 7.99 10.55
N LEU A 49 -1.56 8.21 10.87
CA LEU A 49 -2.14 9.55 10.96
C LEU A 49 -1.45 10.41 12.03
N ASP A 50 -1.11 9.85 13.18
CA ASP A 50 -0.38 10.56 14.23
C ASP A 50 1.02 11.00 13.76
N VAL A 51 1.73 10.14 13.01
CA VAL A 51 3.02 10.48 12.43
C VAL A 51 2.87 11.58 11.38
N VAL A 52 1.93 11.44 10.46
CA VAL A 52 1.67 12.44 9.40
C VAL A 52 1.32 13.79 10.01
N LYS A 53 0.42 13.85 11.00
CA LYS A 53 0.07 15.09 11.70
C LYS A 53 1.28 15.76 12.33
N LYS A 54 2.17 14.99 12.98
CA LYS A 54 3.40 15.52 13.59
C LYS A 54 4.38 16.05 12.53
N LEU A 55 4.44 15.41 11.36
CA LEU A 55 5.29 15.88 10.25
C LEU A 55 4.74 17.18 9.64
N LEU A 56 3.43 17.26 9.44
CA LEU A 56 2.75 18.44 8.88
C LEU A 56 2.74 19.65 9.84
N ALA A 57 2.90 19.42 11.15
CA ALA A 57 3.00 20.48 12.14
C ALA A 57 4.38 21.17 12.21
N LYS A 58 5.37 20.72 11.40
CA LYS A 58 6.70 21.34 11.35
C LYS A 58 6.70 22.59 10.46
N ASP A 59 7.54 23.56 10.78
CA ASP A 59 7.70 24.78 9.97
C ASP A 59 8.15 24.46 8.54
N THR A 60 9.03 23.48 8.38
CA THR A 60 9.43 22.95 7.07
C THR A 60 8.71 21.63 6.82
N GLN A 61 7.69 21.69 6.00
CA GLN A 61 6.88 20.50 5.68
C GLN A 61 7.64 19.59 4.72
N PRO A 62 7.77 18.30 5.04
CA PRO A 62 8.43 17.34 4.15
C PRO A 62 7.50 16.85 3.05
N ILE A 63 8.06 16.33 1.96
CA ILE A 63 7.32 15.42 1.08
C ILE A 63 7.04 14.15 1.86
N ILE A 64 5.78 13.68 1.84
CA ILE A 64 5.36 12.46 2.52
C ILE A 64 4.76 11.50 1.50
N VAL A 65 5.26 10.27 1.50
CA VAL A 65 4.72 9.15 0.73
C VAL A 65 4.34 8.06 1.71
N VAL A 66 3.08 7.66 1.71
CA VAL A 66 2.57 6.51 2.47
C VAL A 66 1.97 5.55 1.47
N GLN A 67 2.54 4.36 1.35
CA GLN A 67 2.03 3.36 0.41
C GLN A 67 2.22 1.94 0.92
N SER A 68 1.31 1.06 0.54
CA SER A 68 1.46 -0.38 0.69
C SER A 68 2.03 -0.99 -0.60
N ASP A 69 2.68 -2.13 -0.47
CA ASP A 69 3.21 -2.91 -1.60
C ASP A 69 2.13 -3.69 -2.34
N HIS A 70 1.07 -4.08 -1.64
CA HIS A 70 -0.11 -4.76 -2.20
C HIS A 70 -1.37 -4.46 -1.38
N GLY A 71 -2.52 -4.88 -1.89
CA GLY A 71 -3.79 -4.85 -1.20
C GLY A 71 -3.98 -6.04 -0.25
N PHE A 72 -5.19 -6.18 0.25
CA PHE A 72 -5.53 -7.24 1.20
C PHE A 72 -5.64 -8.61 0.52
N ARG A 73 -5.01 -9.62 1.14
CA ARG A 73 -5.14 -11.03 0.75
C ARG A 73 -5.63 -11.83 1.94
N PHE A 74 -6.72 -12.56 1.74
CA PHE A 74 -7.20 -13.51 2.73
C PHE A 74 -6.58 -14.87 2.42
N ASN A 75 -5.85 -15.42 3.38
CA ASN A 75 -5.15 -16.70 3.26
C ASN A 75 -4.20 -16.79 2.05
N HIS A 76 -3.43 -17.84 1.98
CA HIS A 76 -2.61 -18.20 0.82
C HIS A 76 -3.45 -18.70 -0.37
N ASP A 77 -4.66 -18.14 -0.56
CA ASP A 77 -5.47 -18.45 -1.70
C ASP A 77 -4.69 -18.09 -2.94
N GLU A 78 -4.40 -19.08 -3.75
CA GLU A 78 -3.84 -18.90 -5.06
C GLU A 78 -4.70 -17.88 -5.79
N ILE A 79 -4.11 -16.76 -6.20
CA ILE A 79 -4.80 -15.80 -7.05
C ILE A 79 -5.06 -16.53 -8.37
N THR A 80 -6.24 -17.10 -8.50
CA THR A 80 -6.64 -17.72 -9.75
C THR A 80 -7.16 -16.62 -10.67
N SER A 81 -6.85 -16.72 -11.95
CA SER A 81 -7.37 -15.80 -12.98
C SER A 81 -8.90 -15.75 -13.05
N ASP A 82 -9.57 -16.66 -12.36
CA ASP A 82 -11.01 -16.84 -12.40
C ASP A 82 -11.74 -16.15 -11.22
N ASP A 83 -11.01 -15.70 -10.19
CA ASP A 83 -11.56 -14.90 -9.09
C ASP A 83 -11.13 -13.42 -9.20
N TYR A 84 -11.84 -12.69 -10.05
CA TYR A 84 -11.59 -11.26 -10.28
C TYR A 84 -11.70 -10.43 -8.99
N ALA A 85 -12.63 -10.74 -8.08
CA ALA A 85 -12.81 -9.98 -6.84
C ALA A 85 -11.62 -10.16 -5.87
N SER A 86 -11.05 -11.37 -5.81
CA SER A 86 -9.83 -11.63 -5.03
C SER A 86 -8.62 -10.93 -5.64
N MET A 87 -8.53 -10.92 -6.98
CA MET A 87 -7.49 -10.17 -7.69
C MET A 87 -7.59 -8.67 -7.43
N GLU A 88 -8.77 -8.09 -7.61
CA GLU A 88 -8.98 -6.65 -7.39
C GLU A 88 -8.56 -6.24 -5.98
N ARG A 89 -8.98 -6.97 -4.95
CA ARG A 89 -8.57 -6.71 -3.56
C ARG A 89 -7.06 -6.83 -3.36
N SER A 90 -6.42 -7.79 -3.99
CA SER A 90 -4.98 -8.02 -3.87
C SER A 90 -4.14 -6.91 -4.50
N PHE A 91 -4.64 -6.30 -5.57
CA PHE A 91 -3.97 -5.22 -6.29
C PHE A 91 -4.40 -3.81 -5.87
N SER A 92 -5.50 -3.70 -5.08
CA SER A 92 -5.95 -2.42 -4.51
C SER A 92 -5.05 -2.01 -3.36
N ASN A 93 -3.85 -1.54 -3.67
CA ASN A 93 -2.91 -1.04 -2.69
C ASN A 93 -3.29 0.37 -2.23
N PHE A 94 -2.90 0.69 -0.98
CA PHE A 94 -3.04 2.04 -0.46
C PHE A 94 -1.88 2.91 -0.92
N SER A 95 -2.20 4.13 -1.40
CA SER A 95 -1.19 5.13 -1.75
C SER A 95 -1.68 6.53 -1.44
N ALA A 96 -0.91 7.26 -0.64
CA ALA A 96 -1.18 8.66 -0.29
C ALA A 96 0.11 9.47 -0.40
N TYR A 97 0.00 10.65 -1.00
CA TYR A 97 1.12 11.54 -1.26
C TYR A 97 0.82 12.93 -0.75
N TYR A 98 1.82 13.56 -0.14
CA TYR A 98 1.79 14.96 0.23
C TYR A 98 3.01 15.69 -0.31
N PHE A 99 2.78 16.72 -1.08
CA PHE A 99 3.79 17.60 -1.66
C PHE A 99 3.50 19.04 -1.23
N PRO A 100 4.36 19.69 -0.43
CA PRO A 100 4.05 21.01 0.14
C PRO A 100 3.87 22.11 -0.92
N ASP A 101 4.58 22.01 -2.05
CA ASP A 101 4.64 23.06 -3.08
C ASP A 101 3.91 22.69 -4.38
N ILE A 102 3.22 21.56 -4.42
CA ILE A 102 2.57 21.05 -5.64
C ILE A 102 1.12 20.73 -5.35
N THR A 103 0.23 21.35 -6.13
CA THR A 103 -1.17 20.92 -6.20
C THR A 103 -1.28 19.88 -7.32
N LEU A 104 -1.42 18.60 -6.94
CA LEU A 104 -1.75 17.56 -7.92
C LEU A 104 -3.14 17.87 -8.49
N THR A 105 -3.22 18.06 -9.80
CA THR A 105 -4.51 18.19 -10.46
C THR A 105 -5.16 16.82 -10.55
N ASN A 106 -6.44 16.73 -10.18
CA ASN A 106 -7.24 15.48 -10.13
C ASN A 106 -7.40 14.74 -11.47
N ASN A 107 -6.70 15.15 -12.51
CA ASN A 107 -6.79 14.58 -13.85
C ASN A 107 -5.69 13.56 -14.18
N GLU A 108 -4.81 13.28 -13.24
CA GLU A 108 -3.79 12.28 -13.47
C GLU A 108 -4.36 10.90 -13.16
N GLN A 109 -4.21 9.99 -14.10
CA GLN A 109 -4.54 8.56 -14.00
C GLN A 109 -4.07 7.99 -12.65
N PRO A 110 -4.77 7.01 -12.06
CA PRO A 110 -4.34 6.40 -10.81
C PRO A 110 -2.87 6.00 -10.91
N LEU A 111 -2.07 6.53 -9.97
CA LEU A 111 -0.64 6.30 -9.94
C LEU A 111 -0.37 4.84 -9.59
N THR A 112 0.17 4.09 -10.54
CA THR A 112 0.75 2.79 -10.22
C THR A 112 2.04 2.97 -9.43
N LEU A 113 2.37 1.98 -8.59
CA LEU A 113 3.60 2.02 -7.78
C LEU A 113 4.86 2.25 -8.62
N VAL A 114 4.88 1.76 -9.87
CA VAL A 114 6.02 1.93 -10.78
C VAL A 114 6.24 3.39 -11.19
N ASN A 115 5.18 4.19 -11.26
CA ASN A 115 5.25 5.58 -11.68
C ASN A 115 5.29 6.59 -10.52
N SER A 116 4.91 6.19 -9.32
CA SER A 116 4.82 7.12 -8.18
C SER A 116 6.13 7.84 -7.90
N PHE A 117 7.26 7.14 -7.86
CA PHE A 117 8.57 7.78 -7.64
C PHE A 117 9.08 8.52 -8.88
N ARG A 118 8.73 8.10 -10.10
CA ARG A 118 9.08 8.83 -11.33
C ARG A 118 8.43 10.20 -11.32
N ILE A 119 7.14 10.27 -11.03
CA ILE A 119 6.39 11.52 -10.90
C ILE A 119 6.95 12.38 -9.75
N LEU A 120 7.21 11.77 -8.59
CA LEU A 120 7.80 12.46 -7.46
C LEU A 120 9.15 13.12 -7.85
N PHE A 121 10.03 12.39 -8.50
CA PHE A 121 11.34 12.92 -8.90
C PHE A 121 11.23 13.99 -9.98
N ASN A 122 10.38 13.77 -10.99
CA ASN A 122 10.19 14.75 -12.06
C ASN A 122 9.65 16.08 -11.50
N ASN A 123 8.66 16.01 -10.61
CA ASN A 123 8.02 17.21 -10.08
C ASN A 123 8.87 17.96 -9.04
N ASN A 124 9.72 17.27 -8.26
CA ASN A 124 10.39 17.87 -7.11
C ASN A 124 11.90 18.01 -7.28
N PHE A 125 12.52 17.29 -8.21
CA PHE A 125 13.98 17.25 -8.34
C PHE A 125 14.46 17.56 -9.76
N GLY A 126 13.55 17.99 -10.66
CA GLY A 126 13.91 18.41 -12.02
C GLY A 126 14.44 17.27 -12.89
N THR A 127 14.06 16.04 -12.62
CA THR A 127 14.36 14.90 -13.48
C THR A 127 13.33 14.79 -14.60
N ASP A 128 13.63 14.00 -15.62
CA ASP A 128 12.74 13.74 -16.76
C ASP A 128 12.64 12.22 -16.99
N TYR A 129 12.17 11.50 -15.97
CA TYR A 129 11.95 10.05 -16.10
C TYR A 129 10.70 9.79 -16.93
N GLU A 130 10.85 9.00 -18.00
CA GLU A 130 9.73 8.51 -18.78
C GLU A 130 8.75 7.72 -17.90
N LEU A 131 7.43 8.00 -18.03
CA LEU A 131 6.42 7.22 -17.34
C LEU A 131 6.22 5.88 -18.06
N LEU A 132 6.20 4.82 -17.28
CA LEU A 132 5.96 3.48 -17.79
C LEU A 132 4.45 3.23 -17.93
N GLU A 133 4.12 2.31 -18.81
CA GLU A 133 2.74 1.86 -18.98
C GLU A 133 2.21 1.22 -17.68
N ASN A 134 0.96 1.57 -17.32
CA ASN A 134 0.30 0.99 -16.15
C ASN A 134 -0.11 -0.46 -16.46
N LYS A 135 0.72 -1.41 -16.01
CA LYS A 135 0.48 -2.84 -16.20
C LYS A 135 0.57 -3.58 -14.88
N ILE A 136 -0.34 -4.52 -14.67
CA ILE A 136 -0.24 -5.51 -13.61
C ILE A 136 0.20 -6.84 -14.25
N PHE A 137 1.20 -7.46 -13.64
CA PHE A 137 1.71 -8.76 -14.04
C PHE A 137 1.29 -9.79 -12.99
N ILE A 138 0.59 -10.83 -13.42
CA ILE A 138 0.20 -11.95 -12.56
C ILE A 138 0.97 -13.18 -13.03
N SER A 139 1.75 -13.77 -12.13
CA SER A 139 2.38 -15.07 -12.39
C SER A 139 1.61 -16.15 -11.62
N LYS A 140 1.22 -17.20 -12.30
CA LYS A 140 0.62 -18.39 -11.67
C LYS A 140 1.62 -19.20 -10.85
N ASN A 141 2.91 -19.01 -11.11
CA ASN A 141 3.99 -19.68 -10.39
C ASN A 141 5.15 -18.71 -10.22
N LEU A 142 5.62 -18.52 -8.99
CA LEU A 142 6.74 -17.62 -8.67
C LEU A 142 8.05 -17.96 -9.38
N PHE A 143 8.18 -19.17 -9.91
CA PHE A 143 9.40 -19.68 -10.54
C PHE A 143 9.29 -19.89 -12.05
N GLU A 144 8.13 -19.66 -12.67
CA GLU A 144 7.92 -19.86 -14.10
C GLU A 144 7.61 -18.54 -14.81
N SER A 145 8.57 -18.01 -15.54
CA SER A 145 8.42 -16.77 -16.33
C SER A 145 7.47 -16.91 -17.53
N GLU A 146 7.05 -18.13 -17.88
CA GLU A 146 6.27 -18.41 -19.09
C GLU A 146 4.75 -18.22 -18.93
N ASN A 147 4.26 -18.10 -17.69
CA ASN A 147 2.82 -17.99 -17.37
C ASN A 147 2.44 -16.61 -16.79
N ILE A 148 2.97 -15.54 -17.37
CA ILE A 148 2.64 -14.18 -16.95
C ILE A 148 1.41 -13.71 -17.71
N ALA A 149 0.30 -13.49 -17.00
CA ALA A 149 -0.86 -12.79 -17.55
C ALA A 149 -0.68 -11.28 -17.38
N HIS A 150 -0.97 -10.52 -18.43
CA HIS A 150 -0.95 -9.06 -18.41
C HIS A 150 -2.38 -8.55 -18.21
N ILE A 151 -2.58 -7.67 -17.24
CA ILE A 151 -3.83 -6.93 -17.09
C ILE A 151 -3.53 -5.47 -17.34
N LEU A 152 -4.17 -4.89 -18.35
CA LEU A 152 -4.20 -3.45 -18.55
C LEU A 152 -5.20 -2.85 -17.56
N ILE A 153 -4.76 -1.86 -16.80
CA ILE A 153 -5.67 -1.05 -15.99
C ILE A 153 -6.17 0.07 -16.90
N PRO A 154 -7.49 0.18 -17.11
CA PRO A 154 -8.07 1.24 -17.91
C PRO A 154 -7.84 2.65 -17.34
#